data_35ab0724432f366976a5b8ac82dfd365
#
_entry.id   35ab0724432f366976a5b8ac82dfd365
#
_cell.length_a   1.000
_cell.length_b   1.000
_cell.length_c   1.000
_cell.angle_alpha   90.00
_cell.angle_beta   90.00
_cell.angle_gamma   90.00
#
_symmetry.space_group_name_H-M   'P 1'
#
loop_
_entity.id
_entity.type
_entity.pdbx_description
1 polymer ?
#
loop_
_entity_poly.entity_id
_entity_poly.type
_entity_poly.pdbx_seq_one_letter_code
_entity_poly.pdbx_strand_id
1 'polypeptide(L)'
;MSRVTITIILMQSVVAMTRLVAEIQRFLQDHQVVGRGIVAVSGGADSVALLLGLRECHGDGLVIGHFNHRLRGDESDGDEQFVRELGKQLGVPVRVGSGDVKAAGGNLEAAARKRRYHWFVSVAQEVGARWVATGHTADDQAETVLHRIIRGTGITGLSGIAKHRPLCGEIQLIRPLLTVTRQEILMALAGCQQHYRIDSTNNDSAFTRNRIRHELLPLLKTFNPQVVEALTRLAEQARSYVEEHQPRIALLLEGCELPRAGERVILDAAGLSRIKAGELQELFRAIWLREGWPQLGMSAAHWARLVEIATGRLTAADFPGGITARRLDKVVQLGRHS
;
A
#
# COMPACT_ATOMS: atom_id res chain seq x y z
N MET A 1 -19.80 21.08 -29.47
CA MET A 1 -20.33 20.99 -28.10
C MET A 1 -21.05 22.29 -27.77
N SER A 2 -22.26 22.23 -27.17
CA SER A 2 -23.00 23.46 -26.84
C SER A 2 -22.34 24.22 -25.67
N ARG A 3 -22.56 25.55 -25.59
CA ARG A 3 -22.07 26.38 -24.48
C ARG A 3 -22.52 25.81 -23.10
N VAL A 4 -23.73 25.26 -23.03
CA VAL A 4 -24.30 24.65 -21.83
C VAL A 4 -23.48 23.39 -21.40
N THR A 5 -23.09 22.56 -22.37
CA THR A 5 -22.28 21.34 -22.08
C THR A 5 -20.90 21.73 -21.55
N ILE A 6 -20.26 22.76 -22.10
CA ILE A 6 -18.95 23.26 -21.62
C ILE A 6 -19.06 23.80 -20.20
N THR A 7 -20.11 24.59 -19.90
CA THR A 7 -20.32 25.13 -18.55
C THR A 7 -20.54 24.03 -17.52
N ILE A 8 -21.33 23.01 -17.83
CA ILE A 8 -21.55 21.86 -16.93
C ILE A 8 -20.25 21.11 -16.64
N ILE A 9 -19.45 20.84 -17.67
CA ILE A 9 -18.15 20.17 -17.52
C ILE A 9 -17.20 20.98 -16.63
N LEU A 10 -17.11 22.29 -16.84
CA LEU A 10 -16.27 23.18 -16.03
C LEU A 10 -16.73 23.23 -14.57
N MET A 11 -18.04 23.31 -14.32
CA MET A 11 -18.55 23.26 -12.94
C MET A 11 -18.25 21.94 -12.25
N GLN A 12 -18.45 20.81 -12.93
CA GLN A 12 -18.13 19.48 -12.37
C GLN A 12 -16.64 19.34 -12.09
N SER A 13 -15.78 19.89 -12.93
CA SER A 13 -14.34 19.84 -12.78
C SER A 13 -13.82 20.68 -11.61
N VAL A 14 -14.39 21.87 -11.39
CA VAL A 14 -14.08 22.70 -10.20
C VAL A 14 -14.51 21.99 -8.92
N VAL A 15 -15.68 21.38 -8.91
CA VAL A 15 -16.18 20.59 -7.77
C VAL A 15 -15.25 19.41 -7.51
N ALA A 16 -14.77 18.71 -8.56
CA ALA A 16 -13.86 17.57 -8.41
C ALA A 16 -12.50 17.98 -7.80
N MET A 17 -11.92 19.13 -8.22
CA MET A 17 -10.68 19.63 -7.62
C MET A 17 -10.89 20.02 -6.14
N THR A 18 -11.97 20.74 -5.84
CA THR A 18 -12.30 21.11 -4.45
C THR A 18 -12.46 19.87 -3.56
N ARG A 19 -13.11 18.82 -4.06
CA ARG A 19 -13.25 17.55 -3.35
C ARG A 19 -11.91 16.85 -3.13
N LEU A 20 -11.07 16.79 -4.16
CA LEU A 20 -9.72 16.23 -4.09
C LEU A 20 -8.90 16.91 -2.98
N VAL A 21 -8.89 18.25 -2.98
CA VAL A 21 -8.19 19.06 -1.98
C VAL A 21 -8.75 18.79 -0.58
N ALA A 22 -10.08 18.76 -0.42
CA ALA A 22 -10.72 18.48 0.86
C ALA A 22 -10.39 17.09 1.41
N GLU A 23 -10.34 16.05 0.55
CA GLU A 23 -9.94 14.70 0.96
C GLU A 23 -8.47 14.64 1.40
N ILE A 24 -7.57 15.30 0.66
CA ILE A 24 -6.16 15.39 1.06
C ILE A 24 -6.02 16.15 2.37
N GLN A 25 -6.70 17.29 2.54
CA GLN A 25 -6.65 18.08 3.76
C GLN A 25 -7.14 17.29 4.97
N ARG A 26 -8.27 16.58 4.84
CA ARG A 26 -8.79 15.68 5.88
C ARG A 26 -7.75 14.61 6.23
N PHE A 27 -7.15 13.95 5.22
CA PHE A 27 -6.12 12.95 5.44
C PHE A 27 -4.93 13.51 6.25
N LEU A 28 -4.43 14.70 5.89
CA LEU A 28 -3.30 15.33 6.59
C LEU A 28 -3.65 15.64 8.05
N GLN A 29 -4.88 16.09 8.32
CA GLN A 29 -5.37 16.38 9.68
C GLN A 29 -5.54 15.09 10.50
N ASP A 30 -6.26 14.09 9.96
CA ASP A 30 -6.56 12.83 10.67
C ASP A 30 -5.28 12.05 11.04
N HIS A 31 -4.24 12.15 10.21
CA HIS A 31 -2.97 11.47 10.44
C HIS A 31 -1.86 12.38 10.96
N GLN A 32 -2.18 13.62 11.35
CA GLN A 32 -1.24 14.62 11.90
C GLN A 32 0.03 14.78 11.05
N VAL A 33 -0.13 14.77 9.72
CA VAL A 33 0.99 14.90 8.78
C VAL A 33 1.49 16.33 8.74
N VAL A 34 2.68 16.55 9.28
CA VAL A 34 3.30 17.87 9.40
C VAL A 34 4.74 17.85 8.90
N GLY A 35 5.29 19.03 8.66
CA GLY A 35 6.67 19.21 8.25
C GLY A 35 6.90 18.94 6.75
N ARG A 36 8.16 18.99 6.33
CA ARG A 36 8.55 18.83 4.93
C ARG A 36 8.22 17.42 4.40
N GLY A 37 7.79 17.35 3.15
CA GLY A 37 7.45 16.10 2.50
C GLY A 37 7.94 15.96 1.07
N ILE A 38 8.09 14.70 0.64
CA ILE A 38 8.37 14.35 -0.74
C ILE A 38 7.07 13.87 -1.41
N VAL A 39 6.75 14.43 -2.56
CA VAL A 39 5.68 13.93 -3.41
C VAL A 39 6.29 13.10 -4.53
N ALA A 40 6.01 11.80 -4.56
CA ALA A 40 6.49 10.91 -5.61
C ALA A 40 5.68 11.15 -6.90
N VAL A 41 6.30 11.78 -7.89
CA VAL A 41 5.67 12.16 -9.16
C VAL A 41 6.27 11.34 -10.30
N SER A 42 5.45 10.48 -10.92
CA SER A 42 5.83 9.72 -12.12
C SER A 42 5.56 10.47 -13.43
N GLY A 43 4.76 11.54 -13.37
CA GLY A 43 4.21 12.24 -14.54
C GLY A 43 2.77 11.83 -14.89
N GLY A 44 2.31 10.67 -14.43
CA GLY A 44 0.94 10.19 -14.66
C GLY A 44 -0.11 10.97 -13.85
N ALA A 45 -1.38 10.89 -14.29
CA ALA A 45 -2.50 11.65 -13.75
C ALA A 45 -2.59 11.62 -12.22
N ASP A 46 -2.51 10.44 -11.61
CA ASP A 46 -2.70 10.26 -10.17
C ASP A 46 -1.61 10.97 -9.36
N SER A 47 -0.36 10.93 -9.83
CA SER A 47 0.77 11.58 -9.18
C SER A 47 0.79 13.10 -9.37
N VAL A 48 0.31 13.56 -10.52
CA VAL A 48 0.17 15.01 -10.81
C VAL A 48 -0.96 15.60 -9.96
N ALA A 49 -2.12 14.92 -9.88
CA ALA A 49 -3.23 15.34 -9.03
C ALA A 49 -2.84 15.38 -7.54
N LEU A 50 -2.09 14.37 -7.07
CA LEU A 50 -1.54 14.36 -5.70
C LEU A 50 -0.67 15.59 -5.43
N LEU A 51 0.23 15.92 -6.35
CA LEU A 51 1.11 17.09 -6.23
C LEU A 51 0.30 18.38 -6.14
N LEU A 52 -0.66 18.58 -7.04
CA LEU A 52 -1.50 19.78 -7.05
C LEU A 52 -2.31 19.91 -5.74
N GLY A 53 -2.98 18.83 -5.32
CA GLY A 53 -3.77 18.85 -4.10
C GLY A 53 -2.94 19.07 -2.84
N LEU A 54 -1.76 18.45 -2.74
CA LEU A 54 -0.84 18.68 -1.62
C LEU A 54 -0.31 20.11 -1.60
N ARG A 55 -0.02 20.70 -2.76
CA ARG A 55 0.42 22.10 -2.86
C ARG A 55 -0.61 23.07 -2.31
N GLU A 56 -1.89 22.85 -2.60
CA GLU A 56 -3.00 23.66 -2.07
C GLU A 56 -3.17 23.50 -0.54
N CYS A 57 -2.96 22.29 -0.02
CA CYS A 57 -3.22 21.99 1.41
C CYS A 57 -2.02 22.24 2.32
N HIS A 58 -0.80 22.04 1.81
CA HIS A 58 0.41 21.97 2.65
C HIS A 58 1.31 23.21 2.46
N GLY A 59 1.11 23.98 1.37
CA GLY A 59 1.91 25.16 1.07
C GLY A 59 3.39 24.85 0.85
N ASP A 60 4.26 25.61 1.52
CA ASP A 60 5.71 25.46 1.41
C ASP A 60 6.22 24.20 2.12
N GLY A 61 7.34 23.67 1.64
CA GLY A 61 7.99 22.49 2.24
C GLY A 61 7.80 21.20 1.45
N LEU A 62 7.17 21.26 0.27
CA LEU A 62 7.10 20.14 -0.65
C LEU A 62 8.37 20.03 -1.51
N VAL A 63 8.76 18.79 -1.80
CA VAL A 63 9.81 18.45 -2.76
C VAL A 63 9.25 17.38 -3.70
N ILE A 64 9.35 17.58 -5.00
CA ILE A 64 9.02 16.55 -5.98
C ILE A 64 10.15 15.53 -6.02
N GLY A 65 9.80 14.25 -5.86
CA GLY A 65 10.70 13.14 -6.09
C GLY A 65 10.29 12.36 -7.34
N HIS A 66 11.16 12.32 -8.36
CA HIS A 66 10.98 11.50 -9.55
C HIS A 66 12.05 10.43 -9.63
N PHE A 67 11.66 9.17 -9.80
CA PHE A 67 12.61 8.07 -9.96
C PHE A 67 12.49 7.45 -11.34
N ASN A 68 13.50 7.69 -12.20
CA ASN A 68 13.56 7.18 -13.56
C ASN A 68 14.15 5.76 -13.56
N HIS A 69 13.31 4.76 -13.85
CA HIS A 69 13.73 3.35 -13.92
C HIS A 69 14.50 3.00 -15.18
N ARG A 70 14.58 3.89 -16.18
CA ARG A 70 15.20 3.71 -17.50
C ARG A 70 14.74 2.45 -18.25
N LEU A 71 13.51 2.01 -18.01
CA LEU A 71 12.96 0.80 -18.62
C LEU A 71 12.47 1.03 -20.05
N ARG A 72 12.19 2.29 -20.43
CA ARG A 72 11.53 2.67 -21.69
C ARG A 72 12.33 3.65 -22.56
N GLY A 73 13.64 3.79 -22.32
CA GLY A 73 14.49 4.70 -23.11
C GLY A 73 13.93 6.13 -23.14
N ASP A 74 13.75 6.70 -24.35
CA ASP A 74 13.32 8.09 -24.59
C ASP A 74 11.99 8.47 -23.90
N GLU A 75 11.05 7.53 -23.74
CA GLU A 75 9.80 7.80 -23.00
C GLU A 75 10.08 8.12 -21.53
N SER A 76 11.00 7.39 -20.91
CA SER A 76 11.39 7.61 -19.50
C SER A 76 12.07 8.97 -19.33
N ASP A 77 12.86 9.39 -20.29
CA ASP A 77 13.53 10.70 -20.28
C ASP A 77 12.53 11.84 -20.52
N GLY A 78 11.52 11.60 -21.39
CA GLY A 78 10.40 12.51 -21.57
C GLY A 78 9.53 12.70 -20.33
N ASP A 79 9.34 11.64 -19.54
CA ASP A 79 8.64 11.72 -18.25
C ASP A 79 9.43 12.54 -17.23
N GLU A 80 10.75 12.37 -17.17
CA GLU A 80 11.63 13.15 -16.31
C GLU A 80 11.60 14.64 -16.67
N GLN A 81 11.69 14.97 -17.97
CA GLN A 81 11.63 16.34 -18.44
C GLN A 81 10.29 16.99 -18.09
N PHE A 82 9.18 16.29 -18.32
CA PHE A 82 7.85 16.77 -17.93
C PHE A 82 7.77 17.09 -16.43
N VAL A 83 8.29 16.24 -15.58
CA VAL A 83 8.27 16.45 -14.12
C VAL A 83 9.15 17.65 -13.71
N ARG A 84 10.30 17.85 -14.35
CA ARG A 84 11.15 19.04 -14.13
C ARG A 84 10.45 20.34 -14.52
N GLU A 85 9.77 20.34 -15.68
CA GLU A 85 9.00 21.48 -16.14
C GLU A 85 7.82 21.79 -15.23
N LEU A 86 7.10 20.76 -14.80
CA LEU A 86 6.00 20.87 -13.83
C LEU A 86 6.49 21.46 -12.51
N GLY A 87 7.61 20.99 -11.99
CA GLY A 87 8.21 21.54 -10.76
C GLY A 87 8.58 23.02 -10.90
N LYS A 88 9.15 23.41 -12.05
CA LYS A 88 9.47 24.81 -12.35
C LYS A 88 8.20 25.69 -12.43
N GLN A 89 7.14 25.21 -13.11
CA GLN A 89 5.86 25.92 -13.22
C GLN A 89 5.19 26.13 -11.85
N LEU A 90 5.27 25.12 -10.99
CA LEU A 90 4.65 25.14 -9.66
C LEU A 90 5.52 25.80 -8.59
N GLY A 91 6.79 26.12 -8.87
CA GLY A 91 7.74 26.64 -7.90
C GLY A 91 8.16 25.60 -6.85
N VAL A 92 8.06 24.29 -7.14
CA VAL A 92 8.37 23.20 -6.22
C VAL A 92 9.71 22.58 -6.62
N PRO A 93 10.70 22.46 -5.68
CA PRO A 93 11.99 21.83 -5.98
C PRO A 93 11.84 20.38 -6.43
N VAL A 94 12.65 19.98 -7.44
CA VAL A 94 12.64 18.62 -8.00
C VAL A 94 13.93 17.90 -7.64
N ARG A 95 13.81 16.67 -7.15
CA ARG A 95 14.90 15.69 -7.04
C ARG A 95 14.61 14.55 -8.01
N VAL A 96 15.63 14.19 -8.78
CA VAL A 96 15.56 13.06 -9.72
C VAL A 96 16.56 12.01 -9.33
N GLY A 97 16.11 10.77 -9.27
CA GLY A 97 16.95 9.60 -9.14
C GLY A 97 16.80 8.68 -10.34
N SER A 98 17.79 7.87 -10.59
CA SER A 98 17.71 6.86 -11.63
C SER A 98 18.34 5.55 -11.15
N GLY A 99 17.87 4.44 -11.69
CA GLY A 99 18.46 3.14 -11.41
C GLY A 99 18.11 2.13 -12.50
N ASP A 100 19.13 1.48 -13.05
CA ASP A 100 18.94 0.38 -13.98
C ASP A 100 18.57 -0.90 -13.22
N VAL A 101 17.42 -1.49 -13.53
CA VAL A 101 16.88 -2.67 -12.86
C VAL A 101 17.21 -3.96 -13.62
N LYS A 102 17.73 -3.87 -14.86
CA LYS A 102 18.02 -5.04 -15.73
C LYS A 102 19.03 -6.02 -15.14
N ALA A 103 19.81 -5.63 -14.15
CA ALA A 103 20.88 -6.45 -13.55
C ALA A 103 20.45 -7.36 -12.38
N ALA A 104 19.19 -7.27 -11.90
CA ALA A 104 18.72 -8.08 -10.77
C ALA A 104 17.85 -9.23 -11.27
N GLY A 105 18.35 -10.45 -11.24
CA GLY A 105 17.56 -11.65 -11.49
C GLY A 105 16.39 -11.76 -10.48
N GLY A 106 15.23 -12.28 -10.93
CA GLY A 106 14.05 -12.45 -10.09
C GLY A 106 12.89 -11.52 -10.44
N ASN A 107 12.02 -11.21 -9.48
CA ASN A 107 10.87 -10.33 -9.68
C ASN A 107 11.32 -8.86 -9.87
N LEU A 108 11.44 -8.46 -11.15
CA LEU A 108 11.93 -7.15 -11.60
C LEU A 108 11.12 -5.99 -10.98
N GLU A 109 9.80 -6.14 -10.86
CA GLU A 109 8.91 -5.12 -10.29
C GLU A 109 9.18 -4.91 -8.79
N ALA A 110 9.37 -6.00 -8.04
CA ALA A 110 9.69 -5.91 -6.62
C ALA A 110 11.07 -5.27 -6.38
N ALA A 111 12.07 -5.60 -7.22
CA ALA A 111 13.40 -5.01 -7.15
C ALA A 111 13.37 -3.51 -7.49
N ALA A 112 12.66 -3.13 -8.54
CA ALA A 112 12.44 -1.73 -8.93
C ALA A 112 11.76 -0.94 -7.81
N ARG A 113 10.71 -1.50 -7.23
CA ARG A 113 9.99 -0.91 -6.10
C ARG A 113 10.90 -0.72 -4.88
N LYS A 114 11.71 -1.72 -4.53
CA LYS A 114 12.65 -1.63 -3.40
C LYS A 114 13.68 -0.53 -3.61
N ARG A 115 14.31 -0.44 -4.80
CA ARG A 115 15.27 0.63 -5.13
C ARG A 115 14.63 2.02 -5.05
N ARG A 116 13.44 2.19 -5.61
CA ARG A 116 12.71 3.45 -5.58
C ARG A 116 12.46 3.92 -4.14
N TYR A 117 12.02 3.04 -3.24
CA TYR A 117 11.80 3.42 -1.85
C TYR A 117 13.09 3.72 -1.10
N HIS A 118 14.18 2.99 -1.35
CA HIS A 118 15.49 3.33 -0.79
C HIS A 118 15.94 4.73 -1.20
N TRP A 119 15.79 5.05 -2.48
CA TRP A 119 16.12 6.38 -2.99
C TRP A 119 15.23 7.46 -2.35
N PHE A 120 13.94 7.25 -2.20
CA PHE A 120 13.07 8.21 -1.50
C PHE A 120 13.51 8.42 -0.06
N VAL A 121 13.96 7.39 0.64
CA VAL A 121 14.50 7.52 2.01
C VAL A 121 15.75 8.38 2.01
N SER A 122 16.70 8.16 1.10
CA SER A 122 17.92 8.96 1.04
C SER A 122 17.64 10.44 0.74
N VAL A 123 16.73 10.71 -0.21
CA VAL A 123 16.31 12.09 -0.49
C VAL A 123 15.56 12.70 0.69
N ALA A 124 14.70 11.95 1.38
CA ALA A 124 13.99 12.45 2.56
C ALA A 124 14.95 12.86 3.67
N GLN A 125 15.99 12.07 3.92
CA GLN A 125 17.05 12.40 4.88
C GLN A 125 17.84 13.65 4.46
N GLU A 126 18.22 13.76 3.17
CA GLU A 126 18.94 14.91 2.62
C GLU A 126 18.18 16.22 2.81
N VAL A 127 16.87 16.22 2.51
CA VAL A 127 16.06 17.46 2.56
C VAL A 127 15.35 17.67 3.89
N GLY A 128 15.51 16.79 4.86
CA GLY A 128 14.81 16.84 6.15
C GLY A 128 13.31 16.60 6.04
N ALA A 129 12.88 15.75 5.11
CA ALA A 129 11.47 15.41 4.95
C ALA A 129 11.04 14.31 5.95
N ARG A 130 9.83 14.44 6.49
CA ARG A 130 9.25 13.50 7.45
C ARG A 130 8.32 12.48 6.79
N TRP A 131 7.92 12.72 5.56
CA TRP A 131 7.01 11.82 4.84
C TRP A 131 7.27 11.83 3.33
N VAL A 132 6.85 10.73 2.71
CA VAL A 132 6.81 10.51 1.25
C VAL A 132 5.37 10.20 0.86
N ALA A 133 4.78 10.98 -0.03
CA ALA A 133 3.43 10.76 -0.54
C ALA A 133 3.46 10.04 -1.90
N THR A 134 2.56 9.08 -2.10
CA THR A 134 2.39 8.37 -3.37
C THR A 134 0.94 8.39 -3.83
N GLY A 135 0.73 8.52 -5.16
CA GLY A 135 -0.57 8.67 -5.80
C GLY A 135 -1.35 7.35 -5.97
N HIS A 136 -1.45 6.52 -4.93
CA HIS A 136 -2.33 5.36 -4.95
C HIS A 136 -3.78 5.80 -4.74
N THR A 137 -4.71 5.24 -5.53
CA THR A 137 -6.11 5.66 -5.63
C THR A 137 -7.07 4.61 -5.06
N ALA A 138 -8.37 4.93 -5.03
CA ALA A 138 -9.43 3.99 -4.71
C ALA A 138 -9.48 2.80 -5.69
N ASP A 139 -9.15 3.03 -6.97
CA ASP A 139 -9.07 1.96 -7.97
C ASP A 139 -7.91 0.99 -7.63
N ASP A 140 -6.73 1.50 -7.23
CA ASP A 140 -5.62 0.65 -6.76
C ASP A 140 -5.99 -0.16 -5.50
N GLN A 141 -6.80 0.45 -4.62
CA GLN A 141 -7.32 -0.22 -3.43
C GLN A 141 -8.25 -1.37 -3.83
N ALA A 142 -9.21 -1.10 -4.71
CA ALA A 142 -10.15 -2.10 -5.21
C ALA A 142 -9.42 -3.25 -5.93
N GLU A 143 -8.44 -2.95 -6.81
CA GLU A 143 -7.59 -3.96 -7.45
C GLU A 143 -6.88 -4.84 -6.42
N THR A 144 -6.32 -4.23 -5.37
CA THR A 144 -5.58 -4.96 -4.34
C THR A 144 -6.51 -5.85 -3.51
N VAL A 145 -7.69 -5.38 -3.16
CA VAL A 145 -8.70 -6.15 -2.41
C VAL A 145 -9.15 -7.35 -3.25
N LEU A 146 -9.54 -7.13 -4.51
CA LEU A 146 -9.94 -8.21 -5.42
C LEU A 146 -8.81 -9.23 -5.64
N HIS A 147 -7.60 -8.77 -5.88
CA HIS A 147 -6.45 -9.66 -6.03
C HIS A 147 -6.24 -10.54 -4.79
N ARG A 148 -6.42 -9.99 -3.58
CA ARG A 148 -6.28 -10.75 -2.33
C ARG A 148 -7.47 -11.71 -2.13
N ILE A 149 -8.70 -11.31 -2.47
CA ILE A 149 -9.89 -12.20 -2.44
C ILE A 149 -9.69 -13.41 -3.35
N ILE A 150 -9.26 -13.19 -4.60
CA ILE A 150 -9.00 -14.26 -5.59
C ILE A 150 -7.96 -15.25 -5.07
N ARG A 151 -6.96 -14.78 -4.33
CA ARG A 151 -5.91 -15.63 -3.75
C ARG A 151 -6.30 -16.31 -2.43
N GLY A 152 -7.44 -16.00 -1.89
CA GLY A 152 -7.87 -16.44 -0.56
C GLY A 152 -7.19 -15.62 0.54
N THR A 153 -7.93 -14.75 1.19
CA THR A 153 -7.41 -13.89 2.24
C THR A 153 -8.32 -13.85 3.45
N GLY A 154 -7.76 -13.57 4.64
CA GLY A 154 -8.51 -13.21 5.84
C GLY A 154 -8.75 -11.70 5.95
N ILE A 155 -9.35 -11.26 7.06
CA ILE A 155 -9.72 -9.87 7.33
C ILE A 155 -8.52 -8.93 7.21
N THR A 156 -7.35 -9.30 7.76
CA THR A 156 -6.11 -8.51 7.65
C THR A 156 -5.71 -8.26 6.20
N GLY A 157 -5.89 -9.23 5.32
CA GLY A 157 -5.62 -9.02 3.91
C GLY A 157 -6.68 -8.16 3.22
N LEU A 158 -7.94 -8.21 3.63
CA LEU A 158 -9.00 -7.34 3.09
C LEU A 158 -8.76 -5.85 3.39
N SER A 159 -7.99 -5.48 4.42
CA SER A 159 -7.62 -4.08 4.70
C SER A 159 -6.85 -3.40 3.57
N GLY A 160 -6.44 -4.15 2.54
CA GLY A 160 -5.87 -3.62 1.30
C GLY A 160 -4.55 -2.87 1.50
N ILE A 161 -4.39 -1.77 0.77
CA ILE A 161 -3.22 -0.88 0.86
C ILE A 161 -3.37 -0.01 2.11
N ALA A 162 -2.33 0.08 2.94
CA ALA A 162 -2.34 0.94 4.12
C ALA A 162 -2.33 2.42 3.73
N LYS A 163 -3.14 3.25 4.39
CA LYS A 163 -3.18 4.71 4.20
C LYS A 163 -1.83 5.35 4.53
N HIS A 164 -1.22 4.94 5.62
CA HIS A 164 0.13 5.33 6.02
C HIS A 164 0.88 4.13 6.62
N ARG A 165 2.20 4.17 6.59
CA ARG A 165 3.07 3.21 7.26
C ARG A 165 4.47 3.79 7.45
N PRO A 166 5.23 3.32 8.43
CA PRO A 166 6.66 3.62 8.52
C PRO A 166 7.38 3.23 7.22
N LEU A 167 8.31 4.06 6.76
CA LEU A 167 9.16 3.78 5.61
C LEU A 167 10.60 3.49 6.08
N CYS A 168 11.18 4.38 6.90
CA CYS A 168 12.47 4.21 7.55
C CYS A 168 12.59 5.20 8.73
N GLY A 169 12.90 4.72 9.93
CA GLY A 169 12.95 5.58 11.11
C GLY A 169 11.65 6.37 11.28
N GLU A 170 11.74 7.68 11.39
CA GLU A 170 10.59 8.58 11.52
C GLU A 170 9.91 8.92 10.19
N ILE A 171 10.49 8.54 9.04
CA ILE A 171 9.95 8.86 7.73
C ILE A 171 8.73 7.97 7.46
N GLN A 172 7.58 8.61 7.18
CA GLN A 172 6.32 7.93 6.88
C GLN A 172 6.06 7.86 5.37
N LEU A 173 5.48 6.76 4.90
CA LEU A 173 4.90 6.66 3.57
C LEU A 173 3.41 6.88 3.67
N ILE A 174 2.88 7.89 2.97
CA ILE A 174 1.46 8.28 3.01
C ILE A 174 0.79 8.15 1.64
N ARG A 175 -0.54 7.93 1.65
CA ARG A 175 -1.36 7.74 0.43
C ARG A 175 -2.69 8.47 0.56
N PRO A 176 -2.68 9.79 0.38
CA PRO A 176 -3.87 10.61 0.60
C PRO A 176 -5.03 10.36 -0.38
N LEU A 177 -4.74 9.73 -1.55
CA LEU A 177 -5.73 9.52 -2.61
C LEU A 177 -6.43 8.15 -2.56
N LEU A 178 -6.22 7.33 -1.51
CA LEU A 178 -6.81 5.99 -1.44
C LEU A 178 -8.35 5.96 -1.36
N THR A 179 -8.99 7.10 -1.14
CA THR A 179 -10.45 7.26 -1.15
C THR A 179 -10.97 7.97 -2.39
N VAL A 180 -10.07 8.43 -3.25
CA VAL A 180 -10.39 9.18 -4.48
C VAL A 180 -10.28 8.24 -5.68
N THR A 181 -11.31 8.21 -6.52
CA THR A 181 -11.33 7.38 -7.73
C THR A 181 -10.50 8.01 -8.84
N ARG A 182 -9.99 7.16 -9.75
CA ARG A 182 -9.28 7.65 -10.95
C ARG A 182 -10.16 8.57 -11.81
N GLN A 183 -11.46 8.33 -11.85
CA GLN A 183 -12.40 9.20 -12.58
C GLN A 183 -12.46 10.61 -11.99
N GLU A 184 -12.54 10.72 -10.66
CA GLU A 184 -12.51 12.02 -9.96
C GLU A 184 -11.20 12.77 -10.19
N ILE A 185 -10.06 12.05 -10.20
CA ILE A 185 -8.74 12.61 -10.52
C ILE A 185 -8.72 13.20 -11.94
N LEU A 186 -9.19 12.45 -12.93
CA LEU A 186 -9.20 12.91 -14.30
C LEU A 186 -10.12 14.13 -14.49
N MET A 187 -11.28 14.15 -13.80
CA MET A 187 -12.17 15.32 -13.80
C MET A 187 -11.50 16.55 -13.16
N ALA A 188 -10.80 16.36 -12.04
CA ALA A 188 -10.10 17.44 -11.36
C ALA A 188 -8.98 18.04 -12.25
N LEU A 189 -8.17 17.20 -12.89
CA LEU A 189 -7.10 17.65 -13.80
C LEU A 189 -7.66 18.35 -15.05
N ALA A 190 -8.75 17.85 -15.61
CA ALA A 190 -9.43 18.50 -16.75
C ALA A 190 -9.92 19.90 -16.38
N GLY A 191 -10.39 20.10 -15.15
CA GLY A 191 -10.87 21.40 -14.67
C GLY A 191 -9.81 22.48 -14.55
N CYS A 192 -8.61 22.11 -14.17
CA CYS A 192 -7.48 23.04 -14.12
C CYS A 192 -6.61 23.01 -15.37
N GLN A 193 -7.06 22.32 -16.43
CA GLN A 193 -6.34 22.16 -17.71
C GLN A 193 -4.89 21.66 -17.52
N GLN A 194 -4.68 20.84 -16.48
CA GLN A 194 -3.36 20.32 -16.18
C GLN A 194 -3.03 19.10 -17.04
N HIS A 195 -1.95 19.21 -17.81
CA HIS A 195 -1.42 18.10 -18.59
C HIS A 195 -0.75 17.05 -17.70
N TYR A 196 -0.80 15.80 -18.15
CA TYR A 196 -0.13 14.64 -17.54
C TYR A 196 0.32 13.67 -18.63
N ARG A 197 1.23 12.75 -18.29
CA ARG A 197 1.74 11.73 -19.21
C ARG A 197 0.87 10.47 -19.16
N ILE A 198 0.66 9.85 -20.31
CA ILE A 198 -0.04 8.56 -20.42
C ILE A 198 1.01 7.47 -20.58
N ASP A 199 1.02 6.49 -19.68
CA ASP A 199 1.95 5.37 -19.70
C ASP A 199 1.52 4.32 -20.74
N SER A 200 2.37 4.03 -21.73
CA SER A 200 2.10 3.05 -22.79
C SER A 200 2.15 1.59 -22.31
N THR A 201 2.83 1.32 -21.17
CA THR A 201 3.03 -0.06 -20.66
C THR A 201 1.88 -0.61 -19.82
N ASN A 202 0.81 0.15 -19.60
CA ASN A 202 -0.35 -0.28 -18.80
C ASN A 202 -1.17 -1.43 -19.42
N ASN A 203 -0.82 -1.95 -20.61
CA ASN A 203 -1.61 -2.89 -21.39
C ASN A 203 -1.12 -4.36 -21.34
N ASP A 204 -0.09 -4.71 -20.55
CA ASP A 204 0.36 -6.09 -20.48
C ASP A 204 -0.60 -6.95 -19.64
N SER A 205 -1.49 -7.69 -20.32
CA SER A 205 -2.52 -8.57 -19.72
C SER A 205 -1.96 -9.84 -19.09
N ALA A 206 -0.64 -10.11 -19.19
CA ALA A 206 -0.02 -11.29 -18.61
C ALA A 206 -0.06 -11.30 -17.07
N PHE A 207 -0.21 -10.14 -16.45
CA PHE A 207 -0.26 -10.02 -14.99
C PHE A 207 -1.70 -10.01 -14.46
N THR A 208 -1.98 -10.81 -13.44
CA THR A 208 -3.29 -10.92 -12.78
C THR A 208 -3.87 -9.55 -12.39
N ARG A 209 -3.03 -8.60 -11.98
CA ARG A 209 -3.46 -7.24 -11.60
C ARG A 209 -3.99 -6.45 -12.80
N ASN A 210 -3.35 -6.56 -13.96
CA ASN A 210 -3.81 -5.92 -15.19
C ASN A 210 -5.15 -6.51 -15.68
N ARG A 211 -5.34 -7.84 -15.54
CA ARG A 211 -6.63 -8.47 -15.82
C ARG A 211 -7.73 -7.98 -14.86
N ILE A 212 -7.44 -7.82 -13.60
CA ILE A 212 -8.40 -7.23 -12.64
C ILE A 212 -8.78 -5.83 -13.08
N ARG A 213 -7.82 -4.99 -13.48
CA ARG A 213 -8.04 -3.60 -13.93
C ARG A 213 -8.83 -3.50 -15.22
N HIS A 214 -8.49 -4.32 -16.22
CA HIS A 214 -9.00 -4.17 -17.58
C HIS A 214 -10.18 -5.08 -17.92
N GLU A 215 -10.36 -6.19 -17.19
CA GLU A 215 -11.43 -7.17 -17.43
C GLU A 215 -12.44 -7.20 -16.27
N LEU A 216 -11.97 -7.48 -15.04
CA LEU A 216 -12.85 -7.79 -13.91
C LEU A 216 -13.53 -6.53 -13.34
N LEU A 217 -12.79 -5.45 -13.08
CA LEU A 217 -13.37 -4.20 -12.55
C LEU A 217 -14.40 -3.60 -13.51
N PRO A 218 -14.14 -3.48 -14.83
CA PRO A 218 -15.16 -3.03 -15.79
C PRO A 218 -16.40 -3.92 -15.77
N LEU A 219 -16.23 -5.25 -15.71
CA LEU A 219 -17.36 -6.18 -15.60
C LEU A 219 -18.16 -5.95 -14.31
N LEU A 220 -17.49 -5.84 -13.16
CA LEU A 220 -18.16 -5.57 -11.88
C LEU A 220 -18.90 -4.23 -11.86
N LYS A 221 -18.39 -3.21 -12.56
CA LYS A 221 -19.08 -1.90 -12.72
C LYS A 221 -20.41 -2.02 -13.49
N THR A 222 -20.61 -3.05 -14.30
CA THR A 222 -21.93 -3.29 -14.96
C THR A 222 -22.99 -3.79 -13.98
N PHE A 223 -22.58 -4.47 -12.89
CA PHE A 223 -23.47 -4.92 -11.81
C PHE A 223 -23.67 -3.85 -10.75
N ASN A 224 -22.59 -3.13 -10.41
CA ASN A 224 -22.61 -2.02 -9.45
C ASN A 224 -21.65 -0.91 -9.93
N PRO A 225 -22.15 0.21 -10.45
CA PRO A 225 -21.31 1.34 -10.88
C PRO A 225 -20.39 1.87 -9.77
N GLN A 226 -20.77 1.71 -8.49
CA GLN A 226 -20.01 2.14 -7.31
C GLN A 226 -19.19 1.00 -6.67
N VAL A 227 -18.80 -0.02 -7.44
CA VAL A 227 -18.06 -1.17 -6.90
C VAL A 227 -16.69 -0.80 -6.34
N VAL A 228 -16.01 0.21 -6.91
CA VAL A 228 -14.70 0.69 -6.43
C VAL A 228 -14.85 1.27 -5.03
N GLU A 229 -15.83 2.14 -4.84
CA GLU A 229 -16.15 2.73 -3.53
C GLU A 229 -16.62 1.67 -2.52
N ALA A 230 -17.39 0.67 -2.97
CA ALA A 230 -17.83 -0.43 -2.12
C ALA A 230 -16.64 -1.26 -1.62
N LEU A 231 -15.69 -1.61 -2.50
CA LEU A 231 -14.46 -2.34 -2.15
C LEU A 231 -13.53 -1.49 -1.25
N THR A 232 -13.46 -0.19 -1.49
CA THR A 232 -12.70 0.74 -0.64
C THR A 232 -13.29 0.82 0.76
N ARG A 233 -14.63 0.92 0.90
CA ARG A 233 -15.30 0.87 2.20
C ARG A 233 -15.09 -0.46 2.91
N LEU A 234 -15.13 -1.59 2.20
CA LEU A 234 -14.84 -2.90 2.76
C LEU A 234 -13.41 -2.96 3.33
N ALA A 235 -12.43 -2.43 2.57
CA ALA A 235 -11.05 -2.37 3.03
C ALA A 235 -10.88 -1.49 4.29
N GLU A 236 -11.63 -0.40 4.37
CA GLU A 236 -11.64 0.50 5.52
C GLU A 236 -12.22 -0.18 6.77
N GLN A 237 -13.39 -0.85 6.63
CA GLN A 237 -14.00 -1.62 7.71
C GLN A 237 -13.09 -2.75 8.21
N ALA A 238 -12.46 -3.48 7.27
CA ALA A 238 -11.50 -4.52 7.63
C ALA A 238 -10.28 -3.95 8.37
N ARG A 239 -9.81 -2.77 7.99
CA ARG A 239 -8.71 -2.07 8.66
C ARG A 239 -9.09 -1.65 10.06
N SER A 240 -10.23 -0.96 10.24
CA SER A 240 -10.71 -0.54 11.56
C SER A 240 -10.86 -1.75 12.49
N TYR A 241 -11.40 -2.86 11.98
CA TYR A 241 -11.48 -4.09 12.75
C TYR A 241 -10.10 -4.61 13.20
N VAL A 242 -9.12 -4.63 12.30
CA VAL A 242 -7.74 -5.08 12.61
C VAL A 242 -7.10 -4.16 13.65
N GLU A 243 -7.19 -2.85 13.46
CA GLU A 243 -6.62 -1.84 14.36
C GLU A 243 -7.24 -1.91 15.78
N GLU A 244 -8.54 -2.10 15.87
CA GLU A 244 -9.27 -2.27 17.15
C GLU A 244 -8.82 -3.54 17.90
N HIS A 245 -8.54 -4.64 17.17
CA HIS A 245 -8.18 -5.91 17.78
C HIS A 245 -6.68 -6.08 18.02
N GLN A 246 -5.84 -5.27 17.34
CA GLN A 246 -4.38 -5.37 17.45
C GLN A 246 -3.84 -5.23 18.88
N PRO A 247 -4.31 -4.30 19.75
CA PRO A 247 -3.84 -4.20 21.12
C PRO A 247 -4.15 -5.46 21.94
N ARG A 248 -5.34 -6.07 21.71
CA ARG A 248 -5.71 -7.32 22.36
C ARG A 248 -4.82 -8.48 21.94
N ILE A 249 -4.51 -8.59 20.63
CA ILE A 249 -3.59 -9.62 20.14
C ILE A 249 -2.18 -9.43 20.71
N ALA A 250 -1.70 -8.20 20.84
CA ALA A 250 -0.41 -7.89 21.48
C ALA A 250 -0.37 -8.34 22.94
N LEU A 251 -1.41 -8.05 23.72
CA LEU A 251 -1.53 -8.49 25.12
C LEU A 251 -1.59 -10.03 25.25
N LEU A 252 -2.34 -10.70 24.36
CA LEU A 252 -2.40 -12.17 24.32
C LEU A 252 -1.03 -12.78 24.00
N LEU A 253 -0.30 -12.18 23.06
CA LEU A 253 1.04 -12.61 22.71
C LEU A 253 2.01 -12.43 23.87
N GLU A 254 2.02 -11.25 24.50
CA GLU A 254 2.84 -10.96 25.68
C GLU A 254 2.57 -11.94 26.83
N GLY A 255 1.30 -12.27 27.05
CA GLY A 255 0.89 -13.23 28.10
C GLY A 255 1.23 -14.68 27.79
N CYS A 256 1.51 -15.04 26.55
CA CYS A 256 1.84 -16.41 26.13
C CYS A 256 3.31 -16.59 25.73
N GLU A 257 4.05 -15.51 25.44
CA GLU A 257 5.44 -15.62 25.00
C GLU A 257 6.36 -15.86 26.18
N LEU A 258 7.14 -16.92 26.08
CA LEU A 258 8.17 -17.29 27.06
C LEU A 258 9.55 -16.80 26.60
N PRO A 259 10.55 -16.77 27.47
CA PRO A 259 11.93 -16.44 27.08
C PRO A 259 12.38 -17.27 25.89
N ARG A 260 13.01 -16.61 24.92
CA ARG A 260 13.45 -17.24 23.67
C ARG A 260 14.59 -18.22 23.88
N ALA A 261 14.62 -19.27 23.09
CA ALA A 261 15.77 -20.16 22.96
C ALA A 261 16.49 -19.87 21.63
N GLY A 262 17.49 -18.98 21.67
CA GLY A 262 18.15 -18.46 20.47
C GLY A 262 17.19 -17.65 19.59
N GLU A 263 17.08 -18.00 18.30
CA GLU A 263 16.16 -17.34 17.35
C GLU A 263 14.73 -17.93 17.38
N ARG A 264 14.44 -18.87 18.27
CA ARG A 264 13.13 -19.52 18.34
C ARG A 264 12.17 -18.74 19.23
N VAL A 265 10.97 -18.52 18.74
CA VAL A 265 9.83 -18.02 19.51
C VAL A 265 9.25 -19.19 20.30
N ILE A 266 9.12 -19.03 21.61
CA ILE A 266 8.59 -20.03 22.52
C ILE A 266 7.28 -19.50 23.10
N LEU A 267 6.21 -20.27 22.99
CA LEU A 267 4.89 -19.91 23.49
C LEU A 267 4.39 -20.95 24.52
N ASP A 268 3.73 -20.48 25.56
CA ASP A 268 3.07 -21.35 26.54
C ASP A 268 1.86 -22.07 25.94
N ALA A 269 1.91 -23.39 25.87
CA ALA A 269 0.86 -24.19 25.24
C ALA A 269 -0.46 -24.16 26.04
N ALA A 270 -0.41 -23.99 27.37
CA ALA A 270 -1.61 -23.89 28.18
C ALA A 270 -2.31 -22.53 27.97
N GLY A 271 -1.53 -21.44 27.89
CA GLY A 271 -2.04 -20.12 27.54
C GLY A 271 -2.70 -20.10 26.17
N LEU A 272 -2.01 -20.63 25.15
CA LEU A 272 -2.55 -20.72 23.78
C LEU A 272 -3.87 -21.49 23.71
N SER A 273 -4.02 -22.58 24.48
CA SER A 273 -5.22 -23.40 24.46
C SER A 273 -6.48 -22.67 24.97
N ARG A 274 -6.32 -21.56 25.68
CA ARG A 274 -7.41 -20.72 26.21
C ARG A 274 -7.87 -19.65 25.24
N ILE A 275 -7.09 -19.41 24.17
CA ILE A 275 -7.37 -18.36 23.17
C ILE A 275 -8.31 -18.93 22.09
N LYS A 276 -9.27 -18.13 21.64
CA LYS A 276 -10.18 -18.51 20.57
C LYS A 276 -9.43 -18.72 19.25
N ALA A 277 -9.89 -19.64 18.42
CA ALA A 277 -9.22 -20.01 17.16
C ALA A 277 -8.96 -18.83 16.23
N GLY A 278 -9.90 -17.87 16.12
CA GLY A 278 -9.71 -16.66 15.31
C GLY A 278 -8.62 -15.76 15.85
N GLU A 279 -8.55 -15.57 17.17
CA GLU A 279 -7.51 -14.77 17.83
C GLU A 279 -6.13 -15.46 17.74
N LEU A 280 -6.09 -16.79 17.79
CA LEU A 280 -4.86 -17.57 17.57
C LEU A 280 -4.30 -17.35 16.16
N GLN A 281 -5.15 -17.33 15.14
CA GLN A 281 -4.69 -17.04 13.77
C GLN A 281 -4.06 -15.64 13.67
N GLU A 282 -4.69 -14.63 14.25
CA GLU A 282 -4.16 -13.26 14.24
C GLU A 282 -2.89 -13.14 15.10
N LEU A 283 -2.80 -13.85 16.21
CA LEU A 283 -1.59 -13.95 17.04
C LEU A 283 -0.42 -14.53 16.22
N PHE A 284 -0.63 -15.63 15.52
CA PHE A 284 0.41 -16.19 14.65
C PHE A 284 0.78 -15.26 13.50
N ARG A 285 -0.19 -14.55 12.91
CA ARG A 285 0.10 -13.51 11.88
C ARG A 285 0.96 -12.38 12.45
N ALA A 286 0.68 -11.93 13.67
CA ALA A 286 1.48 -10.93 14.36
C ALA A 286 2.92 -11.41 14.61
N ILE A 287 3.11 -12.68 15.02
CA ILE A 287 4.44 -13.28 15.13
C ILE A 287 5.15 -13.29 13.79
N TRP A 288 4.51 -13.78 12.70
CA TRP A 288 5.10 -13.82 11.35
C TRP A 288 5.57 -12.45 10.89
N LEU A 289 4.76 -11.42 11.15
CA LEU A 289 5.10 -10.04 10.80
C LEU A 289 6.28 -9.50 11.61
N ARG A 290 6.26 -9.72 12.93
CA ARG A 290 7.30 -9.27 13.86
C ARG A 290 8.66 -9.91 13.56
N GLU A 291 8.66 -11.21 13.28
CA GLU A 291 9.88 -11.96 12.96
C GLU A 291 10.35 -11.75 11.50
N GLY A 292 9.62 -11.00 10.68
CA GLY A 292 9.96 -10.80 9.27
C GLY A 292 9.88 -12.08 8.44
N TRP A 293 9.11 -13.08 8.88
CA TRP A 293 8.98 -14.34 8.15
C TRP A 293 8.14 -14.19 6.88
N PRO A 294 8.46 -14.96 5.81
CA PRO A 294 7.75 -14.85 4.55
C PRO A 294 6.26 -15.19 4.70
N GLN A 295 5.39 -14.25 4.35
CA GLN A 295 3.94 -14.52 4.27
C GLN A 295 3.53 -15.04 2.89
N LEU A 296 4.41 -14.86 1.88
CA LEU A 296 4.17 -15.37 0.54
C LEU A 296 4.16 -16.91 0.56
N GLY A 297 3.07 -17.50 0.09
CA GLY A 297 2.87 -18.96 0.13
C GLY A 297 2.09 -19.47 1.36
N MET A 298 1.86 -18.64 2.38
CA MET A 298 0.98 -18.98 3.50
C MET A 298 -0.48 -19.00 3.02
N SER A 299 -1.12 -20.17 3.03
CA SER A 299 -2.53 -20.37 2.71
C SER A 299 -3.39 -20.41 3.98
N ALA A 300 -4.71 -20.36 3.83
CA ALA A 300 -5.67 -20.56 4.92
C ALA A 300 -5.41 -21.88 5.68
N ALA A 301 -5.04 -22.95 4.96
CA ALA A 301 -4.70 -24.25 5.56
C ALA A 301 -3.44 -24.19 6.44
N HIS A 302 -2.44 -23.39 6.07
CA HIS A 302 -1.25 -23.20 6.90
C HIS A 302 -1.59 -22.50 8.22
N TRP A 303 -2.41 -21.45 8.19
CA TRP A 303 -2.87 -20.76 9.40
C TRP A 303 -3.74 -21.68 10.30
N ALA A 304 -4.59 -22.51 9.69
CA ALA A 304 -5.38 -23.52 10.43
C ALA A 304 -4.48 -24.55 11.15
N ARG A 305 -3.42 -25.06 10.49
CA ARG A 305 -2.45 -25.99 11.10
C ARG A 305 -1.73 -25.37 12.32
N LEU A 306 -1.40 -24.08 12.29
CA LEU A 306 -0.83 -23.40 13.47
C LEU A 306 -1.81 -23.41 14.65
N VAL A 307 -3.09 -23.20 14.40
CA VAL A 307 -4.14 -23.31 15.43
C VAL A 307 -4.25 -24.75 15.95
N GLU A 308 -4.15 -25.75 15.08
CA GLU A 308 -4.17 -27.16 15.49
C GLU A 308 -2.96 -27.52 16.37
N ILE A 309 -1.76 -26.99 16.06
CA ILE A 309 -0.57 -27.14 16.91
C ILE A 309 -0.78 -26.46 18.26
N ALA A 310 -1.29 -25.21 18.26
CA ALA A 310 -1.56 -24.47 19.49
C ALA A 310 -2.56 -25.19 20.40
N THR A 311 -3.57 -25.83 19.83
CA THR A 311 -4.63 -26.56 20.56
C THR A 311 -4.28 -28.04 20.84
N GLY A 312 -3.11 -28.52 20.37
CA GLY A 312 -2.66 -29.89 20.61
C GLY A 312 -3.27 -30.96 19.71
N ARG A 313 -3.97 -30.56 18.64
CA ARG A 313 -4.52 -31.48 17.62
C ARG A 313 -3.46 -31.95 16.61
N LEU A 314 -2.39 -31.19 16.47
CA LEU A 314 -1.23 -31.49 15.63
C LEU A 314 0.03 -31.26 16.44
N THR A 315 1.05 -32.10 16.27
CA THR A 315 2.31 -32.00 17.02
C THR A 315 3.35 -31.14 16.35
N ALA A 316 3.40 -31.14 14.99
CA ALA A 316 4.37 -30.37 14.24
C ALA A 316 3.89 -30.14 12.80
N ALA A 317 4.36 -29.06 12.18
CA ALA A 317 4.21 -28.80 10.75
C ALA A 317 5.32 -27.86 10.26
N ASP A 318 5.60 -27.97 8.94
CA ASP A 318 6.49 -27.06 8.21
C ASP A 318 5.68 -26.04 7.41
N PHE A 319 6.25 -24.84 7.26
CA PHE A 319 5.62 -23.69 6.65
C PHE A 319 6.53 -23.05 5.61
N PRO A 320 5.97 -22.29 4.65
CA PRO A 320 6.74 -21.56 3.65
C PRO A 320 7.86 -20.70 4.28
N GLY A 321 9.01 -20.66 3.59
CA GLY A 321 10.17 -19.90 4.06
C GLY A 321 11.06 -20.67 5.04
N GLY A 322 10.90 -21.99 5.14
CA GLY A 322 11.70 -22.84 6.04
C GLY A 322 11.36 -22.63 7.51
N ILE A 323 10.13 -22.24 7.81
CA ILE A 323 9.65 -22.08 9.18
C ILE A 323 9.03 -23.39 9.65
N THR A 324 9.35 -23.82 10.88
CA THR A 324 8.74 -24.97 11.53
C THR A 324 8.01 -24.53 12.78
N ALA A 325 6.89 -25.19 13.09
CA ALA A 325 6.23 -25.10 14.37
C ALA A 325 6.12 -26.49 14.98
N ARG A 326 6.44 -26.62 16.26
CA ARG A 326 6.39 -27.89 17.01
C ARG A 326 5.81 -27.66 18.39
N ARG A 327 4.92 -28.56 18.81
CA ARG A 327 4.43 -28.63 20.19
C ARG A 327 5.26 -29.62 20.95
N LEU A 328 5.89 -29.20 22.02
CA LEU A 328 6.71 -29.99 22.92
C LEU A 328 6.11 -29.86 24.32
N ASP A 329 5.31 -30.83 24.72
CA ASP A 329 4.62 -30.89 26.03
C ASP A 329 3.94 -29.54 26.40
N LYS A 330 4.64 -28.71 27.16
CA LYS A 330 4.12 -27.43 27.70
C LYS A 330 4.33 -26.22 26.81
N VAL A 331 5.06 -26.34 25.69
CA VAL A 331 5.41 -25.23 24.86
C VAL A 331 5.14 -25.50 23.39
N VAL A 332 4.90 -24.41 22.65
CA VAL A 332 4.91 -24.38 21.17
C VAL A 332 6.13 -23.58 20.74
N GLN A 333 6.98 -24.18 19.93
CA GLN A 333 8.19 -23.56 19.39
C GLN A 333 8.00 -23.24 17.91
N LEU A 334 8.40 -22.03 17.52
CA LEU A 334 8.38 -21.55 16.15
C LEU A 334 9.78 -21.04 15.77
N GLY A 335 10.26 -21.36 14.58
CA GLY A 335 11.56 -20.87 14.13
C GLY A 335 11.95 -21.42 12.78
N ARG A 336 13.09 -20.96 12.25
CA ARG A 336 13.65 -21.52 11.01
C ARG A 336 14.16 -22.93 11.24
N HIS A 337 14.06 -23.75 10.23
CA HIS A 337 14.73 -25.05 10.20
C HIS A 337 16.24 -24.82 10.36
N SER A 338 16.85 -25.48 11.34
CA SER A 338 18.31 -25.52 11.53
C SER A 338 18.94 -26.34 10.44
#